data_7b063f699e61687343028a7be08dba7b
#
_entry.id   7b063f699e61687343028a7be08dba7b
#
_cell.length_a   1.000
_cell.length_b   1.000
_cell.length_c   1.000
_cell.angle_alpha   90.00
_cell.angle_beta   90.00
_cell.angle_gamma   90.00
#
_symmetry.space_group_name_H-M   'P 1'
#
loop_
_entity.id
_entity.type
_entity.pdbx_description
1 polymer ?
#
loop_
_entity_poly.entity_id
_entity_poly.type
_entity_poly.pdbx_seq_one_letter_code
_entity_poly.pdbx_strand_id
1 'polypeptide(L)'
;MIRRDFLLGACATGLAASLTPARVQRESSSGLTFRFSDVTAASGIQFLHNSGAYGGKLLPETLGSGCAFFDYDGDGWQDILLVNGMDWPGHKRQRSTLRLYRNNRNGTFTDVTKSAGLNIEMYGMGVAVGDYNNDGFPDIFITCVGQS
;
A
#
# COMPACT_ATOMS: atom_id res chain seq x y z
N MET A 1 25.78 14.96 25.23
CA MET A 1 26.78 16.04 25.28
C MET A 1 27.82 15.71 24.20
N ILE A 2 27.60 16.21 22.98
CA ILE A 2 28.45 15.92 21.81
C ILE A 2 29.14 17.23 21.44
N ARG A 3 30.46 17.26 21.54
CA ARG A 3 31.30 18.41 21.20
C ARG A 3 31.43 18.49 19.67
N ARG A 4 31.13 19.66 19.12
CA ARG A 4 31.50 20.07 17.78
C ARG A 4 32.87 20.71 17.86
N ASP A 5 33.89 20.12 17.27
CA ASP A 5 35.18 20.76 17.05
C ASP A 5 35.19 21.36 15.67
N PHE A 6 35.21 22.68 15.65
CA PHE A 6 35.48 23.50 14.46
C PHE A 6 36.99 23.62 14.31
N LEU A 7 37.56 23.13 13.22
CA LEU A 7 38.94 23.44 12.81
C LEU A 7 38.91 24.44 11.66
N LEU A 8 39.28 25.66 11.99
CA LEU A 8 39.77 26.69 11.06
C LEU A 8 41.26 26.46 10.85
N GLY A 9 41.70 26.36 9.62
CA GLY A 9 43.09 26.25 9.30
C GLY A 9 43.44 26.59 7.84
N ALA A 10 43.82 27.83 7.65
CA ALA A 10 44.90 28.33 6.76
C ALA A 10 44.88 28.02 5.26
N CYS A 11 44.87 29.12 4.50
CA CYS A 11 45.28 29.26 3.11
C CYS A 11 46.68 28.70 2.82
N ALA A 12 46.82 27.96 1.71
CA ALA A 12 48.05 27.88 0.94
C ALA A 12 47.74 27.59 -0.54
N THR A 13 48.08 28.56 -1.34
CA THR A 13 48.57 28.61 -2.75
C THR A 13 48.55 27.32 -3.59
N GLY A 14 47.80 27.39 -4.65
CA GLY A 14 48.09 26.99 -6.02
C GLY A 14 48.63 25.61 -6.34
N LEU A 15 47.73 24.76 -6.84
CA LEU A 15 48.02 23.87 -7.98
C LEU A 15 46.66 23.53 -8.63
N ALA A 16 46.52 23.91 -9.89
CA ALA A 16 45.39 23.52 -10.71
C ALA A 16 45.50 22.02 -11.00
N ALA A 17 44.91 21.21 -10.13
CA ALA A 17 44.66 19.81 -10.43
C ALA A 17 43.32 19.73 -11.15
N SER A 18 43.35 19.30 -12.40
CA SER A 18 42.18 18.96 -13.19
C SER A 18 41.34 17.93 -12.42
N LEU A 19 40.24 18.37 -11.81
CA LEU A 19 39.24 17.50 -11.24
C LEU A 19 38.51 16.80 -12.39
N THR A 20 39.00 15.67 -12.84
CA THR A 20 38.20 14.73 -13.58
C THR A 20 37.07 14.27 -12.64
N PRO A 21 35.80 14.40 -13.03
CA PRO A 21 34.71 13.90 -12.19
C PRO A 21 34.94 12.40 -12.01
N ALA A 22 35.11 11.99 -10.77
CA ALA A 22 35.12 10.59 -10.41
C ALA A 22 33.81 9.97 -10.95
N ARG A 23 33.97 9.19 -12.02
CA ARG A 23 32.91 8.38 -12.56
C ARG A 23 32.55 7.39 -11.46
N VAL A 24 31.46 7.66 -10.75
CA VAL A 24 30.86 6.68 -9.84
C VAL A 24 30.58 5.45 -10.69
N GLN A 25 31.48 4.48 -10.63
CA GLN A 25 31.20 3.15 -11.15
C GLN A 25 30.05 2.61 -10.29
N ARG A 26 28.88 2.59 -10.90
CA ARG A 26 27.77 1.83 -10.39
C ARG A 26 28.22 0.37 -10.48
N GLU A 27 28.69 -0.17 -9.35
CA GLU A 27 28.89 -1.60 -9.24
C GLU A 27 27.58 -2.25 -9.64
N SER A 28 27.59 -2.97 -10.74
CA SER A 28 26.52 -3.85 -11.11
C SER A 28 26.46 -4.92 -10.02
N SER A 29 25.50 -4.80 -9.11
CA SER A 29 25.20 -5.83 -8.14
C SER A 29 24.78 -7.10 -8.88
N SER A 30 25.76 -7.91 -9.21
CA SER A 30 25.58 -9.28 -9.67
C SER A 30 25.07 -10.08 -8.49
N GLY A 31 23.75 -10.29 -8.38
CA GLY A 31 23.36 -11.17 -7.28
C GLY A 31 21.93 -11.43 -7.01
N LEU A 32 20.93 -10.81 -7.51
CA LEU A 32 19.56 -11.32 -7.38
C LEU A 32 18.83 -11.14 -8.69
N THR A 33 18.61 -12.23 -9.38
CA THR A 33 17.93 -12.26 -10.68
C THR A 33 16.40 -12.33 -10.56
N PHE A 34 15.82 -11.83 -9.46
CA PHE A 34 14.37 -11.71 -9.39
C PHE A 34 13.91 -10.34 -9.95
N ARG A 35 12.80 -10.37 -10.63
CA ARG A 35 12.19 -9.21 -11.25
C ARG A 35 10.73 -9.13 -10.85
N PHE A 36 10.28 -7.96 -10.42
CA PHE A 36 8.86 -7.66 -10.26
C PHE A 36 8.29 -7.18 -11.59
N SER A 37 7.13 -7.66 -11.93
CA SER A 37 6.35 -7.21 -13.09
C SER A 37 4.96 -6.79 -12.63
N ASP A 38 4.46 -5.68 -13.15
CA ASP A 38 3.07 -5.28 -12.91
C ASP A 38 2.14 -6.17 -13.74
N VAL A 39 1.31 -6.94 -13.04
CA VAL A 39 0.33 -7.85 -13.62
C VAL A 39 -1.11 -7.43 -13.34
N THR A 40 -1.34 -6.24 -12.79
CA THR A 40 -2.65 -5.77 -12.34
C THR A 40 -3.71 -5.91 -13.44
N ALA A 41 -3.44 -5.41 -14.63
CA ALA A 41 -4.39 -5.50 -15.75
C ALA A 41 -4.62 -6.95 -16.21
N ALA A 42 -3.57 -7.78 -16.25
CA ALA A 42 -3.67 -9.19 -16.66
C ALA A 42 -4.38 -10.04 -15.61
N SER A 43 -4.28 -9.68 -14.33
CA SER A 43 -4.92 -10.40 -13.23
C SER A 43 -6.43 -10.12 -13.10
N GLY A 44 -6.97 -9.14 -13.83
CA GLY A 44 -8.39 -8.77 -13.75
C GLY A 44 -8.76 -7.91 -12.54
N ILE A 45 -7.77 -7.44 -11.78
CA ILE A 45 -8.02 -6.56 -10.63
C ILE A 45 -8.35 -5.15 -11.13
N GLN A 46 -9.52 -4.64 -10.74
CA GLN A 46 -9.98 -3.29 -11.04
C GLN A 46 -10.33 -2.59 -9.73
N PHE A 47 -9.36 -1.87 -9.19
CA PHE A 47 -9.50 -1.15 -7.94
C PHE A 47 -8.94 0.25 -8.07
N LEU A 48 -9.73 1.24 -7.62
CA LEU A 48 -9.30 2.62 -7.48
C LEU A 48 -9.49 3.04 -6.02
N HIS A 49 -8.40 3.36 -5.37
CA HIS A 49 -8.44 3.88 -4.01
C HIS A 49 -9.04 5.28 -3.99
N ASN A 50 -10.03 5.48 -3.11
CA ASN A 50 -10.63 6.79 -2.85
C ASN A 50 -10.13 7.32 -1.51
N SER A 51 -9.26 8.32 -1.52
CA SER A 51 -8.79 8.97 -0.30
C SER A 51 -9.78 9.99 0.28
N GLY A 52 -10.89 10.26 -0.42
CA GLY A 52 -11.85 11.29 -0.04
C GLY A 52 -11.35 12.74 -0.20
N ALA A 53 -10.14 12.95 -0.70
CA ALA A 53 -9.52 14.27 -0.77
C ALA A 53 -10.36 15.27 -1.57
N TYR A 54 -10.73 16.37 -0.93
CA TYR A 54 -11.50 17.48 -1.52
C TYR A 54 -10.82 18.85 -1.36
N GLY A 55 -9.58 18.86 -0.84
CA GLY A 55 -8.81 20.08 -0.56
C GLY A 55 -8.82 20.49 0.91
N GLY A 56 -9.56 19.79 1.78
CA GLY A 56 -9.58 20.04 3.23
C GLY A 56 -8.29 19.67 3.94
N LYS A 57 -7.40 18.90 3.29
CA LYS A 57 -6.10 18.47 3.81
C LYS A 57 -6.21 17.74 5.16
N LEU A 58 -7.19 16.86 5.28
CA LEU A 58 -7.41 16.08 6.48
C LEU A 58 -6.35 14.95 6.57
N LEU A 59 -5.90 14.64 7.79
CA LEU A 59 -4.86 13.63 8.00
C LEU A 59 -5.18 12.28 7.36
N PRO A 60 -6.40 11.73 7.45
CA PRO A 60 -6.71 10.44 6.82
C PRO A 60 -6.56 10.42 5.30
N GLU A 61 -6.69 11.57 4.61
CA GLU A 61 -6.51 11.67 3.15
C GLU A 61 -5.07 11.37 2.70
N THR A 62 -4.10 11.48 3.62
CA THR A 62 -2.67 11.26 3.35
C THR A 62 -2.22 9.84 3.63
N LEU A 63 -3.07 9.04 4.28
CA LEU A 63 -2.81 7.66 4.63
C LEU A 63 -3.55 6.75 3.65
N GLY A 64 -2.85 5.75 3.13
CA GLY A 64 -3.48 4.70 2.32
C GLY A 64 -4.31 3.76 3.19
N SER A 65 -5.35 3.17 2.62
CA SER A 65 -6.07 2.08 3.25
C SER A 65 -5.28 0.78 3.18
N GLY A 66 -5.56 -0.14 4.10
CA GLY A 66 -4.90 -1.44 4.19
C GLY A 66 -5.32 -2.43 3.11
N CYS A 67 -4.56 -3.51 3.02
CA CYS A 67 -4.91 -4.70 2.25
C CYS A 67 -4.56 -5.96 3.05
N ALA A 68 -5.20 -7.07 2.72
CA ALA A 68 -4.89 -8.36 3.31
C ALA A 68 -4.89 -9.46 2.24
N PHE A 69 -4.01 -10.44 2.44
CA PHE A 69 -4.03 -11.71 1.73
C PHE A 69 -4.49 -12.78 2.72
N PHE A 70 -5.51 -13.53 2.37
CA PHE A 70 -6.01 -14.63 3.18
C PHE A 70 -6.89 -15.54 2.32
N ASP A 71 -7.10 -16.74 2.75
CA ASP A 71 -7.97 -17.71 2.10
C ASP A 71 -9.39 -17.51 2.66
N TYR A 72 -10.25 -16.80 1.91
CA TYR A 72 -11.57 -16.40 2.42
C TYR A 72 -12.62 -17.51 2.29
N ASP A 73 -12.45 -18.44 1.35
CA ASP A 73 -13.41 -19.50 1.07
C ASP A 73 -12.88 -20.91 1.43
N GLY A 74 -11.69 -20.99 2.04
CA GLY A 74 -11.09 -22.25 2.52
C GLY A 74 -10.58 -23.16 1.41
N ASP A 75 -10.26 -22.59 0.24
CA ASP A 75 -9.86 -23.37 -0.95
C ASP A 75 -8.34 -23.60 -1.04
N GLY A 76 -7.57 -23.09 -0.09
CA GLY A 76 -6.12 -23.21 0.03
C GLY A 76 -5.34 -22.18 -0.77
N TRP A 77 -5.98 -21.23 -1.42
CA TRP A 77 -5.34 -20.16 -2.20
C TRP A 77 -5.58 -18.80 -1.57
N GLN A 78 -4.56 -17.94 -1.67
CA GLN A 78 -4.67 -16.60 -1.09
C GLN A 78 -5.49 -15.69 -1.98
N ASP A 79 -6.52 -15.09 -1.38
CA ASP A 79 -7.37 -14.07 -1.95
C ASP A 79 -6.89 -12.68 -1.54
N ILE A 80 -7.46 -11.65 -2.12
CA ILE A 80 -7.04 -10.26 -1.88
C ILE A 80 -8.21 -9.43 -1.39
N LEU A 81 -8.10 -8.88 -0.19
CA LEU A 81 -8.99 -7.85 0.31
C LEU A 81 -8.29 -6.48 0.19
N LEU A 82 -8.94 -5.56 -0.50
CA LEU A 82 -8.51 -4.16 -0.61
C LEU A 82 -9.50 -3.28 0.16
N VAL A 83 -9.01 -2.61 1.18
CA VAL A 83 -9.80 -1.65 1.95
C VAL A 83 -9.84 -0.33 1.19
N ASN A 84 -10.97 0.37 1.24
CA ASN A 84 -11.13 1.64 0.54
C ASN A 84 -11.56 2.74 1.51
N GLY A 85 -11.21 3.98 1.17
CA GLY A 85 -11.80 5.15 1.77
C GLY A 85 -13.14 5.51 1.09
N MET A 86 -13.71 6.63 1.51
CA MET A 86 -14.93 7.19 0.95
C MET A 86 -14.85 8.72 0.96
N ASP A 87 -15.70 9.36 0.19
CA ASP A 87 -15.82 10.81 0.21
C ASP A 87 -16.36 11.30 1.57
N TRP A 88 -15.90 12.45 2.01
CA TRP A 88 -16.35 13.07 3.25
C TRP A 88 -17.80 13.56 3.17
N PRO A 89 -18.50 13.60 4.30
CA PRO A 89 -19.84 14.20 4.36
C PRO A 89 -19.87 15.62 3.76
N GLY A 90 -20.84 15.90 2.90
CA GLY A 90 -20.95 17.15 2.17
C GLY A 90 -20.07 17.30 0.94
N HIS A 91 -19.17 16.34 0.70
CA HIS A 91 -18.26 16.33 -0.47
C HIS A 91 -18.40 15.04 -1.31
N LYS A 92 -19.48 14.31 -1.14
CA LYS A 92 -19.69 13.03 -1.81
C LYS A 92 -19.76 13.19 -3.32
N ARG A 93 -18.87 12.50 -4.05
CA ARG A 93 -18.78 12.47 -5.51
C ARG A 93 -19.16 11.11 -6.09
N GLN A 94 -18.72 10.04 -5.39
CA GLN A 94 -18.94 8.68 -5.86
C GLN A 94 -19.09 7.72 -4.68
N ARG A 95 -19.68 6.57 -4.95
CA ARG A 95 -19.70 5.47 -4.01
C ARG A 95 -18.41 4.67 -4.13
N SER A 96 -17.74 4.45 -2.99
CA SER A 96 -16.52 3.63 -2.91
C SER A 96 -16.73 2.54 -1.87
N THR A 97 -16.36 1.32 -2.22
CA THR A 97 -16.51 0.16 -1.32
C THR A 97 -15.20 -0.60 -1.23
N LEU A 98 -15.10 -1.45 -0.23
CA LEU A 98 -14.07 -2.50 -0.19
C LEU A 98 -14.11 -3.32 -1.48
N ARG A 99 -13.02 -4.08 -1.74
CA ARG A 99 -13.00 -5.09 -2.80
C ARG A 99 -12.38 -6.38 -2.28
N LEU A 100 -13.11 -7.46 -2.48
CA LEU A 100 -12.63 -8.82 -2.25
C LEU A 100 -12.48 -9.53 -3.59
N TYR A 101 -11.29 -10.01 -3.86
CA TYR A 101 -10.93 -10.70 -5.09
C TYR A 101 -10.55 -12.13 -4.79
N ARG A 102 -11.34 -13.09 -5.28
CA ARG A 102 -11.04 -14.51 -5.18
C ARG A 102 -10.01 -14.91 -6.20
N ASN A 103 -9.03 -15.69 -5.78
CA ASN A 103 -7.99 -16.25 -6.63
C ASN A 103 -8.53 -17.38 -7.52
N ASN A 104 -8.39 -17.26 -8.82
CA ASN A 104 -8.82 -18.27 -9.78
C ASN A 104 -7.76 -19.37 -10.02
N ARG A 105 -6.64 -19.39 -9.27
CA ARG A 105 -5.55 -20.37 -9.34
C ARG A 105 -4.78 -20.39 -10.67
N ASN A 106 -4.98 -19.39 -11.50
CA ASN A 106 -4.36 -19.25 -12.83
C ASN A 106 -3.69 -17.90 -13.04
N GLY A 107 -3.45 -17.16 -11.95
CA GLY A 107 -2.89 -15.80 -11.99
C GLY A 107 -3.93 -14.72 -12.23
N THR A 108 -5.22 -15.06 -12.28
CA THR A 108 -6.31 -14.09 -12.37
C THR A 108 -7.18 -14.12 -11.13
N PHE A 109 -7.98 -13.06 -10.93
CA PHE A 109 -8.86 -12.88 -9.80
C PHE A 109 -10.28 -12.52 -10.25
N THR A 110 -11.25 -12.90 -9.45
CA THR A 110 -12.67 -12.56 -9.66
C THR A 110 -13.16 -11.68 -8.51
N ASP A 111 -13.78 -10.56 -8.81
CA ASP A 111 -14.43 -9.71 -7.80
C ASP A 111 -15.64 -10.42 -7.21
N VAL A 112 -15.54 -10.79 -5.94
CA VAL A 112 -16.58 -11.47 -5.16
C VAL A 112 -17.15 -10.57 -4.04
N THR A 113 -16.82 -9.30 -4.04
CA THR A 113 -17.19 -8.33 -3.02
C THR A 113 -18.68 -8.38 -2.67
N LYS A 114 -19.52 -8.40 -3.69
CA LYS A 114 -20.98 -8.38 -3.48
C LYS A 114 -21.51 -9.71 -2.93
N SER A 115 -21.03 -10.84 -3.45
CA SER A 115 -21.44 -12.17 -2.99
C SER A 115 -20.97 -12.48 -1.58
N ALA A 116 -19.80 -11.95 -1.20
CA ALA A 116 -19.26 -12.06 0.15
C ALA A 116 -19.88 -11.05 1.15
N GLY A 117 -20.85 -10.22 0.73
CA GLY A 117 -21.48 -9.24 1.63
C GLY A 117 -20.64 -8.01 1.95
N LEU A 118 -19.47 -7.83 1.31
CA LEU A 118 -18.52 -6.75 1.59
C LEU A 118 -18.75 -5.49 0.74
N ASN A 119 -19.88 -5.37 0.06
CA ASN A 119 -20.23 -4.17 -0.70
C ASN A 119 -20.62 -3.00 0.24
N ILE A 120 -19.77 -2.70 1.19
CA ILE A 120 -19.95 -1.75 2.28
C ILE A 120 -19.14 -0.49 1.98
N GLU A 121 -19.72 0.68 2.21
CA GLU A 121 -19.06 1.96 2.11
C GLU A 121 -18.61 2.39 3.52
N MET A 122 -17.30 2.60 3.69
CA MET A 122 -16.68 3.08 4.93
C MET A 122 -15.40 3.82 4.61
N TYR A 123 -14.98 4.71 5.48
CA TYR A 123 -13.63 5.28 5.39
C TYR A 123 -12.65 4.33 6.09
N GLY A 124 -12.34 3.23 5.41
CA GLY A 124 -11.48 2.19 5.96
C GLY A 124 -10.01 2.61 5.97
N MET A 125 -9.28 2.19 7.01
CA MET A 125 -7.88 2.52 7.22
C MET A 125 -7.01 1.26 7.23
N GLY A 126 -7.13 0.45 8.25
CA GLY A 126 -6.35 -0.76 8.43
C GLY A 126 -7.23 -2.00 8.36
N VAL A 127 -6.60 -3.15 8.14
CA VAL A 127 -7.25 -4.45 8.19
C VAL A 127 -6.36 -5.46 8.90
N ALA A 128 -6.97 -6.34 9.67
CA ALA A 128 -6.38 -7.54 10.25
C ALA A 128 -7.29 -8.73 9.97
N VAL A 129 -6.68 -9.89 9.79
CA VAL A 129 -7.39 -11.15 9.57
C VAL A 129 -6.94 -12.15 10.63
N GLY A 130 -7.88 -12.88 11.20
CA GLY A 130 -7.62 -13.92 12.18
C GLY A 130 -8.92 -14.57 12.61
N ASP A 131 -8.85 -15.77 13.11
CA ASP A 131 -9.99 -16.48 13.70
C ASP A 131 -10.12 -16.03 15.17
N TYR A 132 -10.97 -15.01 15.42
CA TYR A 132 -11.05 -14.42 16.76
C TYR A 132 -11.97 -15.22 17.69
N ASN A 133 -12.94 -15.95 17.12
CA ASN A 133 -13.93 -16.74 17.87
C ASN A 133 -13.60 -18.23 17.89
N ASN A 134 -12.51 -18.65 17.23
CA ASN A 134 -12.02 -20.02 17.14
C ASN A 134 -13.04 -20.99 16.52
N ASP A 135 -13.72 -20.53 15.45
CA ASP A 135 -14.67 -21.35 14.68
C ASP A 135 -14.06 -22.01 13.44
N GLY A 136 -12.78 -21.75 13.18
CA GLY A 136 -12.02 -22.31 12.07
C GLY A 136 -12.12 -21.50 10.77
N PHE A 137 -12.81 -20.37 10.78
CA PHE A 137 -12.92 -19.46 9.64
C PHE A 137 -12.17 -18.15 9.90
N PRO A 138 -11.61 -17.51 8.88
CA PRO A 138 -10.94 -16.22 9.05
C PRO A 138 -11.96 -15.08 9.24
N ASP A 139 -11.85 -14.37 10.35
CA ASP A 139 -12.56 -13.13 10.61
C ASP A 139 -11.80 -11.94 10.06
N ILE A 140 -12.50 -10.87 9.72
CA ILE A 140 -11.93 -9.64 9.19
C ILE A 140 -12.25 -8.50 10.16
N PHE A 141 -11.20 -7.86 10.68
CA PHE A 141 -11.31 -6.65 11.48
C PHE A 141 -10.80 -5.46 10.67
N ILE A 142 -11.65 -4.44 10.48
CA ILE A 142 -11.30 -3.22 9.72
C ILE A 142 -11.42 -2.01 10.64
N THR A 143 -10.33 -1.25 10.75
CA THR A 143 -10.38 0.06 11.40
C THR A 143 -10.89 1.11 10.42
N CYS A 144 -11.71 2.04 10.88
CA CYS A 144 -12.25 3.10 10.02
C CYS A 144 -12.30 4.46 10.73
N VAL A 145 -12.41 5.52 9.95
CA VAL A 145 -12.67 6.88 10.45
C VAL A 145 -14.17 7.09 10.53
N GLY A 146 -14.64 7.61 11.66
CA GLY A 146 -16.05 7.80 11.93
C GLY A 146 -16.64 6.65 12.76
N GLN A 147 -17.96 6.51 12.73
CA GLN A 147 -18.62 5.43 13.45
C GLN A 147 -18.48 4.12 12.69
N SER A 148 -18.04 3.11 13.38
CA SER A 148 -18.10 1.70 12.99
C SER A 148 -19.51 1.16 13.23
#